data_37ca4489346a896f9c82a47130380684
#
_entry.id   37ca4489346a896f9c82a47130380684
#
_cell.length_a   1.000
_cell.length_b   1.000
_cell.length_c   1.000
_cell.angle_alpha   90.00
_cell.angle_beta   90.00
_cell.angle_gamma   90.00
#
_symmetry.space_group_name_H-M   'P 1'
#
loop_
_entity.id
_entity.type
_entity.pdbx_description
1 polymer ?
#
loop_
_entity_poly.entity_id
_entity_poly.type
_entity_poly.pdbx_seq_one_letter_code
_entity_poly.pdbx_strand_id
1 'polypeptide(L)'
;MPARAVDAMHARPVIDIRHIHRIFESDAGLAHILHDVSLSVYPGEFVAITGPSGSGKSTLMNILGCLDTPTSGRYLLEGLNVAELTDDELAEVRALRIGFVFQSFNLLPRMTVLDNVTLPLAYTDVPRREREKRAVHALRSVGLPVDHYDHRTNELSGGQMQRVAIARALVNDPAIILADEPTGNLDSTTGRQVLDTFHALKRAGKTIVLITHDPGVAAEADRAVQIRDGRIYQGAYVPIEPGDRSTAVERGGRGVPDEHGDQDVPGEHGGEHGDRDVPNKHCDRSVPDERGDRGSSLSPLTTPSRPLEGPSNPIGGPR
;
A
#
# COMPACT_ATOMS: atom_id res chain seq x y z
N MET A 1 21.37 -9.10 -30.68
CA MET A 1 20.02 -9.68 -30.64
C MET A 1 19.77 -10.13 -29.20
N PRO A 2 18.78 -9.61 -28.48
CA PRO A 2 18.63 -9.85 -27.06
C PRO A 2 17.90 -11.18 -26.79
N ALA A 3 18.62 -12.14 -26.23
CA ALA A 3 18.06 -13.43 -25.77
C ALA A 3 17.06 -13.30 -24.60
N ARG A 4 16.91 -12.10 -24.02
CA ARG A 4 16.00 -11.85 -22.89
C ARG A 4 14.51 -11.74 -23.23
N ALA A 5 14.15 -11.52 -24.51
CA ALA A 5 12.74 -11.34 -24.89
C ALA A 5 12.00 -12.67 -25.12
N VAL A 6 12.72 -13.78 -25.33
CA VAL A 6 12.11 -15.09 -25.63
C VAL A 6 11.81 -15.88 -24.38
N ASP A 7 12.56 -15.66 -23.27
CA ASP A 7 12.29 -16.35 -21.98
C ASP A 7 11.06 -15.79 -21.24
N ALA A 8 10.69 -14.52 -21.48
CA ALA A 8 9.54 -13.89 -20.82
C ALA A 8 8.19 -14.47 -21.28
N MET A 9 8.11 -15.13 -22.42
CA MET A 9 6.85 -15.69 -22.95
C MET A 9 6.42 -16.99 -22.25
N HIS A 10 7.26 -17.63 -21.42
CA HIS A 10 6.98 -18.87 -20.72
C HIS A 10 7.06 -18.75 -19.19
N ALA A 11 7.46 -17.61 -18.66
CA ALA A 11 7.50 -17.38 -17.22
C ALA A 11 6.07 -17.26 -16.66
N ARG A 12 5.76 -18.02 -15.60
CA ARG A 12 4.50 -17.85 -14.88
C ARG A 12 4.55 -16.52 -14.13
N PRO A 13 3.46 -15.73 -14.15
CA PRO A 13 3.41 -14.50 -13.37
C PRO A 13 3.50 -14.81 -11.86
N VAL A 14 4.17 -13.97 -11.11
CA VAL A 14 4.21 -14.04 -9.65
C VAL A 14 2.92 -13.51 -9.05
N ILE A 15 2.32 -12.48 -9.67
CA ILE A 15 0.97 -11.97 -9.40
C ILE A 15 0.15 -12.18 -10.66
N ASP A 16 -1.00 -12.85 -10.56
CA ASP A 16 -2.00 -12.96 -11.62
C ASP A 16 -3.40 -12.73 -11.04
N ILE A 17 -3.92 -11.51 -11.21
CA ILE A 17 -5.29 -11.17 -10.84
C ILE A 17 -6.16 -11.09 -12.08
N ARG A 18 -7.35 -11.65 -12.00
CA ARG A 18 -8.31 -11.75 -13.10
C ARG A 18 -9.71 -11.37 -12.65
N HIS A 19 -10.31 -10.39 -13.34
CA HIS A 19 -11.69 -9.97 -13.14
C HIS A 19 -12.02 -9.65 -11.68
N ILE A 20 -11.09 -8.99 -10.97
CA ILE A 20 -11.27 -8.63 -9.55
C ILE A 20 -12.31 -7.53 -9.43
N HIS A 21 -13.30 -7.79 -8.58
CA HIS A 21 -14.25 -6.81 -8.09
C HIS A 21 -14.11 -6.66 -6.58
N ARG A 22 -14.25 -5.43 -6.08
CA ARG A 22 -14.33 -5.18 -4.64
C ARG A 22 -15.49 -4.23 -4.35
N ILE A 23 -16.43 -4.75 -3.56
CA ILE A 23 -17.63 -4.04 -3.13
C ILE A 23 -17.61 -4.00 -1.61
N PHE A 24 -17.76 -2.80 -1.04
CA PHE A 24 -17.94 -2.62 0.39
C PHE A 24 -19.41 -2.37 0.67
N GLU A 25 -19.93 -3.01 1.71
CA GLU A 25 -21.26 -2.81 2.21
C GLU A 25 -21.19 -1.89 3.44
N SER A 26 -22.06 -0.89 3.49
CA SER A 26 -22.19 0.04 4.60
C SER A 26 -23.65 0.43 4.78
N ASP A 27 -23.98 1.08 5.90
CA ASP A 27 -25.31 1.61 6.16
C ASP A 27 -25.78 2.61 5.08
N ALA A 28 -24.85 3.23 4.35
CA ALA A 28 -25.12 4.14 3.24
C ALA A 28 -25.35 3.41 1.90
N GLY A 29 -25.22 2.08 1.84
CA GLY A 29 -25.38 1.24 0.65
C GLY A 29 -24.10 0.56 0.19
N LEU A 30 -24.14 0.03 -1.05
CA LEU A 30 -23.03 -0.69 -1.67
C LEU A 30 -22.09 0.29 -2.38
N ALA A 31 -20.82 0.26 -2.03
CA ALA A 31 -19.75 1.01 -2.71
C ALA A 31 -18.89 0.06 -3.54
N HIS A 32 -19.01 0.10 -4.86
CA HIS A 32 -18.21 -0.67 -5.79
C HIS A 32 -16.90 0.08 -6.07
N ILE A 33 -15.79 -0.39 -5.54
CA ILE A 33 -14.49 0.30 -5.59
C ILE A 33 -13.59 -0.22 -6.72
N LEU A 34 -13.57 -1.54 -6.96
CA LEU A 34 -12.82 -2.14 -8.05
C LEU A 34 -13.76 -2.83 -9.03
N HIS A 35 -13.57 -2.53 -10.32
CA HIS A 35 -14.44 -2.97 -11.39
C HIS A 35 -13.65 -3.73 -12.45
N ASP A 36 -13.72 -5.06 -12.46
CA ASP A 36 -13.12 -5.92 -13.48
C ASP A 36 -11.61 -5.70 -13.65
N VAL A 37 -10.88 -5.65 -12.51
CA VAL A 37 -9.46 -5.40 -12.50
C VAL A 37 -8.68 -6.66 -12.83
N SER A 38 -7.82 -6.61 -13.87
CA SER A 38 -6.94 -7.70 -14.27
C SER A 38 -5.51 -7.18 -14.44
N LEU A 39 -4.53 -7.86 -13.82
CA LEU A 39 -3.12 -7.49 -13.85
C LEU A 39 -2.26 -8.73 -13.65
N SER A 40 -1.23 -8.88 -14.47
CA SER A 40 -0.19 -9.88 -14.26
C SER A 40 1.15 -9.20 -14.04
N VAL A 41 1.93 -9.65 -13.05
CA VAL A 41 3.29 -9.17 -12.75
C VAL A 41 4.23 -10.37 -12.78
N TYR A 42 5.35 -10.22 -13.46
CA TYR A 42 6.31 -11.29 -13.66
C TYR A 42 7.51 -11.20 -12.71
N PRO A 43 8.20 -12.33 -12.44
CA PRO A 43 9.38 -12.34 -11.57
C PRO A 43 10.45 -11.32 -12.00
N GLY A 44 10.96 -10.53 -11.06
CA GLY A 44 11.97 -9.50 -11.30
C GLY A 44 11.45 -8.23 -11.98
N GLU A 45 10.14 -8.11 -12.21
CA GLU A 45 9.53 -6.92 -12.79
C GLU A 45 9.35 -5.81 -11.75
N PHE A 46 9.58 -4.58 -12.15
CA PHE A 46 9.27 -3.39 -11.36
C PHE A 46 8.08 -2.67 -12.01
N VAL A 47 6.91 -2.75 -11.39
CA VAL A 47 5.65 -2.18 -11.89
C VAL A 47 5.22 -1.01 -11.03
N ALA A 48 4.87 0.12 -11.64
CA ALA A 48 4.23 1.23 -10.96
C ALA A 48 2.71 1.20 -11.21
N ILE A 49 1.92 1.39 -10.14
CA ILE A 49 0.46 1.60 -10.21
C ILE A 49 0.19 3.06 -9.88
N THR A 50 -0.35 3.79 -10.87
CA THR A 50 -0.63 5.22 -10.76
C THR A 50 -2.12 5.51 -10.82
N GLY A 51 -2.54 6.70 -10.42
CA GLY A 51 -3.92 7.14 -10.52
C GLY A 51 -4.27 8.24 -9.52
N PRO A 52 -5.39 8.96 -9.73
CA PRO A 52 -5.84 10.01 -8.83
C PRO A 52 -6.23 9.48 -7.44
N SER A 53 -6.36 10.39 -6.47
CA SER A 53 -6.89 10.02 -5.15
C SER A 53 -8.29 9.43 -5.30
N GLY A 54 -8.61 8.40 -4.52
CA GLY A 54 -9.92 7.73 -4.56
C GLY A 54 -10.12 6.77 -5.74
N SER A 55 -9.14 6.56 -6.62
CA SER A 55 -9.29 5.68 -7.81
C SER A 55 -9.30 4.17 -7.50
N GLY A 56 -9.07 3.76 -6.24
CA GLY A 56 -9.03 2.35 -5.84
C GLY A 56 -7.62 1.77 -5.64
N LYS A 57 -6.54 2.59 -5.71
CA LYS A 57 -5.13 2.13 -5.54
C LYS A 57 -4.90 1.40 -4.21
N SER A 58 -5.30 2.01 -3.09
CA SER A 58 -5.11 1.41 -1.76
C SER A 58 -5.93 0.13 -1.59
N THR A 59 -7.14 0.08 -2.16
CA THR A 59 -7.96 -1.14 -2.17
C THR A 59 -7.29 -2.25 -2.97
N LEU A 60 -6.76 -1.92 -4.15
CA LEU A 60 -6.00 -2.89 -4.96
C LEU A 60 -4.74 -3.36 -4.23
N MET A 61 -3.99 -2.44 -3.58
CA MET A 61 -2.82 -2.80 -2.79
C MET A 61 -3.16 -3.73 -1.64
N ASN A 62 -4.26 -3.48 -0.92
CA ASN A 62 -4.71 -4.35 0.17
C ASN A 62 -5.02 -5.76 -0.33
N ILE A 63 -5.65 -5.89 -1.50
CA ILE A 63 -5.91 -7.19 -2.12
C ILE A 63 -4.59 -7.86 -2.53
N LEU A 64 -3.70 -7.16 -3.24
CA LEU A 64 -2.39 -7.68 -3.63
C LEU A 64 -1.55 -8.09 -2.42
N GLY A 65 -1.72 -7.37 -1.32
CA GLY A 65 -1.07 -7.62 -0.04
C GLY A 65 -1.73 -8.70 0.83
N CYS A 66 -2.80 -9.32 0.38
CA CYS A 66 -3.61 -10.26 1.18
C CYS A 66 -4.08 -9.66 2.51
N LEU A 67 -4.24 -8.32 2.59
CA LEU A 67 -4.83 -7.59 3.73
C LEU A 67 -6.35 -7.53 3.61
N ASP A 68 -6.86 -7.72 2.40
CA ASP A 68 -8.27 -7.77 2.06
C ASP A 68 -8.50 -8.83 0.98
N THR A 69 -9.73 -9.34 0.88
CA THR A 69 -10.10 -10.33 -0.12
C THR A 69 -11.01 -9.70 -1.17
N PRO A 70 -10.90 -10.08 -2.45
CA PRO A 70 -11.83 -9.61 -3.47
C PRO A 70 -13.24 -10.13 -3.22
N THR A 71 -14.27 -9.34 -3.60
CA THR A 71 -15.67 -9.80 -3.57
C THR A 71 -15.92 -10.87 -4.62
N SER A 72 -15.25 -10.77 -5.77
CA SER A 72 -15.25 -11.77 -6.83
C SER A 72 -14.02 -11.63 -7.71
N GLY A 73 -13.76 -12.64 -8.55
CA GLY A 73 -12.59 -12.74 -9.40
C GLY A 73 -11.60 -13.76 -8.86
N ARG A 74 -10.40 -13.77 -9.43
CA ARG A 74 -9.34 -14.75 -9.09
C ARG A 74 -8.03 -14.03 -8.81
N TYR A 75 -7.35 -14.41 -7.74
CA TYR A 75 -6.00 -13.93 -7.43
C TYR A 75 -5.06 -15.11 -7.19
N LEU A 76 -4.06 -15.23 -8.05
CA LEU A 76 -2.96 -16.18 -7.88
C LEU A 76 -1.68 -15.44 -7.48
N LEU A 77 -1.09 -15.82 -6.35
CA LEU A 77 0.25 -15.41 -5.92
C LEU A 77 1.16 -16.64 -6.02
N GLU A 78 2.19 -16.57 -6.88
CA GLU A 78 3.05 -17.71 -7.21
C GLU A 78 2.27 -18.99 -7.60
N GLY A 79 1.08 -18.83 -8.20
CA GLY A 79 0.19 -19.91 -8.58
C GLY A 79 -0.76 -20.42 -7.48
N LEU A 80 -0.63 -19.91 -6.24
CA LEU A 80 -1.56 -20.20 -5.14
C LEU A 80 -2.78 -19.28 -5.24
N ASN A 81 -3.99 -19.85 -5.21
CA ASN A 81 -5.23 -19.07 -5.21
C ASN A 81 -5.51 -18.49 -3.81
N VAL A 82 -5.12 -17.23 -3.59
CA VAL A 82 -5.26 -16.59 -2.29
C VAL A 82 -6.70 -16.18 -1.95
N ALA A 83 -7.60 -16.12 -2.93
CA ALA A 83 -9.01 -15.81 -2.69
C ALA A 83 -9.78 -16.95 -1.97
N GLU A 84 -9.21 -18.15 -1.93
CA GLU A 84 -9.81 -19.35 -1.31
C GLU A 84 -9.18 -19.68 0.07
N LEU A 85 -8.19 -18.90 0.51
CA LEU A 85 -7.47 -19.13 1.75
C LEU A 85 -8.26 -18.61 2.96
N THR A 86 -8.07 -19.29 4.09
CA THR A 86 -8.52 -18.81 5.40
C THR A 86 -7.68 -17.62 5.90
N ASP A 87 -8.16 -16.91 6.91
CA ASP A 87 -7.44 -15.77 7.49
C ASP A 87 -6.06 -16.15 8.04
N ASP A 88 -5.93 -17.35 8.61
CA ASP A 88 -4.65 -17.86 9.11
C ASP A 88 -3.68 -18.16 7.97
N GLU A 89 -4.14 -18.80 6.90
CA GLU A 89 -3.33 -19.05 5.71
C GLU A 89 -2.93 -17.75 5.00
N LEU A 90 -3.84 -16.78 4.92
CA LEU A 90 -3.52 -15.42 4.41
C LEU A 90 -2.47 -14.73 5.28
N ALA A 91 -2.50 -14.92 6.61
CA ALA A 91 -1.49 -14.37 7.51
C ALA A 91 -0.11 -15.01 7.26
N GLU A 92 -0.04 -16.31 7.01
CA GLU A 92 1.18 -17.02 6.63
C GLU A 92 1.73 -16.53 5.28
N VAL A 93 0.87 -16.41 4.27
CA VAL A 93 1.23 -15.85 2.96
C VAL A 93 1.79 -14.44 3.09
N ARG A 94 1.14 -13.56 3.86
CA ARG A 94 1.64 -12.21 4.14
C ARG A 94 3.02 -12.22 4.79
N ALA A 95 3.21 -13.08 5.78
CA ALA A 95 4.47 -13.16 6.52
C ALA A 95 5.64 -13.65 5.66
N LEU A 96 5.40 -14.60 4.77
CA LEU A 96 6.45 -15.31 4.03
C LEU A 96 6.67 -14.81 2.60
N ARG A 97 5.61 -14.32 1.92
CA ARG A 97 5.64 -14.04 0.49
C ARG A 97 5.59 -12.56 0.14
N ILE A 98 5.19 -11.69 1.09
CA ILE A 98 4.92 -10.29 0.80
C ILE A 98 5.73 -9.39 1.74
N GLY A 99 6.53 -8.50 1.16
CA GLY A 99 7.20 -7.44 1.89
C GLY A 99 6.47 -6.11 1.70
N PHE A 100 6.09 -5.45 2.81
CA PHE A 100 5.40 -4.15 2.76
C PHE A 100 6.33 -2.99 3.08
N VAL A 101 6.27 -1.95 2.26
CA VAL A 101 6.93 -0.66 2.47
C VAL A 101 5.86 0.44 2.39
N PHE A 102 5.65 1.18 3.49
CA PHE A 102 4.61 2.20 3.60
C PHE A 102 5.19 3.61 3.57
N GLN A 103 4.40 4.58 3.16
CA GLN A 103 4.72 6.01 3.18
C GLN A 103 5.10 6.50 4.58
N SER A 104 4.37 6.05 5.61
CA SER A 104 4.60 6.43 7.01
C SER A 104 5.59 5.53 7.74
N PHE A 105 6.41 4.75 6.99
CA PHE A 105 7.40 3.79 7.49
C PHE A 105 6.81 2.67 8.34
N ASN A 106 5.82 2.92 9.16
CA ASN A 106 5.14 2.01 10.09
C ASN A 106 6.14 1.23 10.98
N LEU A 107 7.19 1.90 11.43
CA LEU A 107 8.14 1.36 12.39
C LEU A 107 7.61 1.48 13.81
N LEU A 108 7.96 0.52 14.66
CA LEU A 108 7.61 0.54 16.08
C LEU A 108 8.55 1.48 16.84
N PRO A 109 8.05 2.63 17.40
CA PRO A 109 8.92 3.70 17.90
C PRO A 109 9.74 3.32 19.14
N ARG A 110 9.29 2.33 19.90
CA ARG A 110 9.97 1.88 21.15
C ARG A 110 11.00 0.79 20.91
N MET A 111 11.05 0.23 19.72
CA MET A 111 11.98 -0.81 19.31
C MET A 111 13.20 -0.21 18.62
N THR A 112 14.32 -0.93 18.70
CA THR A 112 15.53 -0.59 17.93
C THR A 112 15.32 -0.85 16.44
N VAL A 113 16.21 -0.35 15.61
CA VAL A 113 16.27 -0.66 14.18
C VAL A 113 16.36 -2.16 13.97
N LEU A 114 17.26 -2.83 14.66
CA LEU A 114 17.46 -4.28 14.56
C LEU A 114 16.21 -5.05 14.96
N ASP A 115 15.54 -4.64 16.04
CA ASP A 115 14.30 -5.27 16.51
C ASP A 115 13.16 -5.10 15.50
N ASN A 116 13.01 -3.89 14.91
CA ASN A 116 12.01 -3.63 13.87
C ASN A 116 12.18 -4.56 12.68
N VAL A 117 13.42 -4.78 12.23
CA VAL A 117 13.71 -5.66 11.08
C VAL A 117 13.60 -7.13 11.46
N THR A 118 13.89 -7.50 12.72
CA THR A 118 13.78 -8.88 13.21
C THR A 118 12.31 -9.31 13.42
N LEU A 119 11.40 -8.36 13.64
CA LEU A 119 10.01 -8.62 14.03
C LEU A 119 9.27 -9.58 13.09
N PRO A 120 9.30 -9.45 11.75
CA PRO A 120 8.61 -10.38 10.86
C PRO A 120 9.07 -11.83 11.01
N LEU A 121 10.35 -12.04 11.35
CA LEU A 121 10.91 -13.38 11.59
C LEU A 121 10.36 -14.04 12.85
N ALA A 122 9.74 -13.28 13.78
CA ALA A 122 9.12 -13.84 14.97
C ALA A 122 7.87 -14.67 14.67
N TYR A 123 7.24 -14.41 13.52
CA TYR A 123 6.05 -15.12 13.03
C TYR A 123 6.38 -16.28 12.08
N THR A 124 7.65 -16.67 12.03
CA THR A 124 8.15 -17.78 11.20
C THR A 124 8.95 -18.75 12.07
N ASP A 125 9.20 -19.98 11.55
CA ASP A 125 9.96 -21.02 12.25
C ASP A 125 11.48 -20.74 12.30
N VAL A 126 11.92 -19.52 11.97
CA VAL A 126 13.33 -19.15 12.00
C VAL A 126 13.84 -19.12 13.44
N PRO A 127 14.90 -19.90 13.78
CA PRO A 127 15.47 -19.92 15.12
C PRO A 127 15.98 -18.52 15.53
N ARG A 128 15.81 -18.15 16.81
CA ARG A 128 16.19 -16.82 17.32
C ARG A 128 17.62 -16.39 16.95
N ARG A 129 18.59 -17.31 16.99
CA ARG A 129 20.00 -17.02 16.63
C ARG A 129 20.17 -16.63 15.16
N GLU A 130 19.28 -17.11 14.28
CA GLU A 130 19.33 -16.83 12.84
C GLU A 130 18.61 -15.54 12.48
N ARG A 131 17.62 -15.13 13.28
CA ARG A 131 16.82 -13.90 13.03
C ARG A 131 17.69 -12.65 12.96
N GLU A 132 18.57 -12.49 13.94
CA GLU A 132 19.50 -11.35 14.00
C GLU A 132 20.45 -11.31 12.78
N LYS A 133 20.99 -12.44 12.37
CA LYS A 133 21.86 -12.51 11.18
C LYS A 133 21.13 -12.12 9.91
N ARG A 134 19.88 -12.57 9.73
CA ARG A 134 19.03 -12.19 8.59
C ARG A 134 18.69 -10.71 8.63
N ALA A 135 18.35 -10.17 9.80
CA ALA A 135 18.07 -8.74 9.95
C ALA A 135 19.30 -7.88 9.62
N VAL A 136 20.49 -8.25 10.12
CA VAL A 136 21.76 -7.58 9.79
C VAL A 136 22.05 -7.66 8.29
N HIS A 137 21.80 -8.81 7.65
CA HIS A 137 21.96 -8.96 6.21
C HIS A 137 21.02 -8.03 5.43
N ALA A 138 19.75 -7.98 5.81
CA ALA A 138 18.75 -7.11 5.19
C ALA A 138 19.11 -5.62 5.37
N LEU A 139 19.55 -5.20 6.56
CA LEU A 139 19.99 -3.82 6.82
C LEU A 139 21.21 -3.43 5.97
N ARG A 140 22.16 -4.32 5.80
CA ARG A 140 23.32 -4.10 4.92
C ARG A 140 22.91 -3.97 3.45
N SER A 141 21.95 -4.78 2.99
CA SER A 141 21.49 -4.76 1.59
C SER A 141 20.87 -3.44 1.18
N VAL A 142 20.30 -2.68 2.16
CA VAL A 142 19.72 -1.35 1.94
C VAL A 142 20.71 -0.21 2.27
N GLY A 143 21.96 -0.53 2.59
CA GLY A 143 23.01 0.45 2.85
C GLY A 143 22.83 1.25 4.14
N LEU A 144 22.22 0.67 5.20
CA LEU A 144 22.17 1.30 6.51
C LEU A 144 23.46 1.03 7.27
N PRO A 145 24.16 2.06 7.80
CA PRO A 145 25.38 1.87 8.60
C PRO A 145 25.13 1.10 9.89
N VAL A 146 26.14 0.31 10.33
CA VAL A 146 26.02 -0.60 11.49
C VAL A 146 25.79 0.13 12.81
N ASP A 147 26.33 1.33 12.95
CA ASP A 147 26.19 2.19 14.13
C ASP A 147 24.75 2.64 14.38
N HIS A 148 23.84 2.49 13.39
CA HIS A 148 22.43 2.80 13.56
C HIS A 148 21.56 1.61 14.03
N TYR A 149 22.11 0.39 14.13
CA TYR A 149 21.30 -0.80 14.39
C TYR A 149 20.63 -0.80 15.78
N ASP A 150 21.30 -0.20 16.77
CA ASP A 150 20.81 -0.08 18.15
C ASP A 150 20.00 1.24 18.37
N HIS A 151 19.94 2.12 17.36
CA HIS A 151 19.15 3.35 17.44
C HIS A 151 17.66 3.03 17.44
N ARG A 152 16.88 3.91 18.07
CA ARG A 152 15.43 3.94 17.97
C ARG A 152 15.01 4.78 16.77
N THR A 153 13.76 4.65 16.34
CA THR A 153 13.25 5.32 15.14
C THR A 153 13.28 6.85 15.23
N ASN A 154 13.16 7.41 16.44
CA ASN A 154 13.24 8.86 16.68
C ASN A 154 14.66 9.45 16.56
N GLU A 155 15.67 8.58 16.44
CA GLU A 155 17.09 8.97 16.26
C GLU A 155 17.51 8.90 14.79
N LEU A 156 16.55 8.57 13.87
CA LEU A 156 16.79 8.36 12.45
C LEU A 156 16.22 9.50 11.61
N SER A 157 16.88 9.82 10.50
CA SER A 157 16.30 10.63 9.43
C SER A 157 15.18 9.88 8.70
N GLY A 158 14.31 10.60 7.96
CA GLY A 158 13.24 9.99 7.17
C GLY A 158 13.76 8.92 6.18
N GLY A 159 14.86 9.20 5.51
CA GLY A 159 15.48 8.25 4.57
C GLY A 159 16.07 7.02 5.25
N GLN A 160 16.62 7.18 6.46
CA GLN A 160 17.09 6.05 7.27
C GLN A 160 15.90 5.20 7.73
N MET A 161 14.81 5.82 8.21
CA MET A 161 13.57 5.11 8.56
C MET A 161 13.01 4.33 7.38
N GLN A 162 13.03 4.90 6.17
CA GLN A 162 12.56 4.21 4.98
C GLN A 162 13.44 3.04 4.60
N ARG A 163 14.77 3.15 4.71
CA ARG A 163 15.68 2.00 4.52
C ARG A 163 15.44 0.89 5.54
N VAL A 164 15.16 1.24 6.80
CA VAL A 164 14.76 0.24 7.83
C VAL A 164 13.45 -0.44 7.45
N ALA A 165 12.45 0.30 6.97
CA ALA A 165 11.18 -0.26 6.50
C ALA A 165 11.38 -1.21 5.30
N ILE A 166 12.26 -0.84 4.35
CA ILE A 166 12.63 -1.71 3.23
C ILE A 166 13.37 -2.97 3.73
N ALA A 167 14.33 -2.83 4.64
CA ALA A 167 15.03 -3.98 5.22
C ALA A 167 14.07 -4.94 5.94
N ARG A 168 13.12 -4.40 6.69
CA ARG A 168 12.05 -5.19 7.34
C ARG A 168 11.21 -5.94 6.32
N ALA A 169 10.88 -5.30 5.20
CA ALA A 169 10.13 -5.93 4.12
C ALA A 169 10.91 -7.10 3.46
N LEU A 170 12.25 -7.02 3.43
CA LEU A 170 13.12 -8.00 2.78
C LEU A 170 13.51 -9.20 3.65
N VAL A 171 13.34 -9.12 4.97
CA VAL A 171 13.99 -10.04 5.93
C VAL A 171 13.56 -11.51 5.79
N ASN A 172 12.33 -11.75 5.28
CA ASN A 172 11.80 -13.08 4.98
C ASN A 172 12.04 -13.52 3.53
N ASP A 173 12.82 -12.78 2.76
CA ASP A 173 13.08 -13.04 1.34
C ASP A 173 11.79 -13.19 0.51
N PRO A 174 10.89 -12.18 0.51
CA PRO A 174 9.56 -12.28 -0.06
C PRO A 174 9.60 -12.44 -1.58
N ALA A 175 8.51 -13.03 -2.15
CA ALA A 175 8.30 -13.15 -3.58
C ALA A 175 8.02 -11.79 -4.24
N ILE A 176 7.34 -10.88 -3.50
CA ILE A 176 7.00 -9.54 -3.97
C ILE A 176 7.23 -8.49 -2.88
N ILE A 177 7.59 -7.28 -3.32
CA ILE A 177 7.65 -6.08 -2.48
C ILE A 177 6.54 -5.15 -2.94
N LEU A 178 5.62 -4.82 -2.02
CA LEU A 178 4.56 -3.84 -2.23
C LEU A 178 4.95 -2.54 -1.55
N ALA A 179 5.12 -1.46 -2.31
CA ALA A 179 5.52 -0.15 -1.81
C ALA A 179 4.41 0.88 -2.05
N ASP A 180 3.87 1.47 -0.98
CA ASP A 180 2.85 2.50 -1.02
C ASP A 180 3.48 3.86 -0.78
N GLU A 181 3.53 4.70 -1.81
CA GLU A 181 4.10 6.06 -1.78
C GLU A 181 5.45 6.13 -1.05
N PRO A 182 6.44 5.28 -1.38
CA PRO A 182 7.63 5.08 -0.54
C PRO A 182 8.54 6.31 -0.43
N THR A 183 8.31 7.34 -1.22
CA THR A 183 9.05 8.62 -1.22
C THR A 183 8.21 9.80 -0.79
N GLY A 184 6.91 9.61 -0.54
CA GLY A 184 5.94 10.70 -0.32
C GLY A 184 6.21 11.57 0.91
N ASN A 185 6.93 11.07 1.92
CA ASN A 185 7.30 11.82 3.13
C ASN A 185 8.78 12.25 3.16
N LEU A 186 9.46 12.22 2.01
CA LEU A 186 10.90 12.50 1.90
C LEU A 186 11.15 13.73 1.02
N ASP A 187 12.23 14.42 1.29
CA ASP A 187 12.76 15.42 0.35
C ASP A 187 13.25 14.75 -0.95
N SER A 188 13.39 15.53 -2.01
CA SER A 188 13.75 15.04 -3.34
C SER A 188 15.08 14.27 -3.40
N THR A 189 16.08 14.71 -2.63
CA THR A 189 17.40 14.06 -2.59
C THR A 189 17.32 12.71 -1.90
N THR A 190 16.68 12.67 -0.73
CA THR A 190 16.47 11.43 0.05
C THR A 190 15.55 10.48 -0.70
N GLY A 191 14.49 10.98 -1.34
CA GLY A 191 13.60 10.19 -2.20
C GLY A 191 14.34 9.49 -3.33
N ARG A 192 15.27 10.21 -4.01
CA ARG A 192 16.12 9.62 -5.04
C ARG A 192 16.97 8.46 -4.50
N GLN A 193 17.59 8.61 -3.33
CA GLN A 193 18.39 7.55 -2.71
C GLN A 193 17.55 6.31 -2.36
N VAL A 194 16.27 6.50 -1.99
CA VAL A 194 15.34 5.39 -1.76
C VAL A 194 15.00 4.69 -3.08
N LEU A 195 14.75 5.44 -4.15
CA LEU A 195 14.55 4.85 -5.50
C LEU A 195 15.77 4.07 -5.99
N ASP A 196 17.00 4.58 -5.75
CA ASP A 196 18.22 3.84 -6.05
C ASP A 196 18.29 2.49 -5.31
N THR A 197 17.74 2.43 -4.08
CA THR A 197 17.62 1.18 -3.32
C THR A 197 16.65 0.22 -4.01
N PHE A 198 15.49 0.67 -4.48
CA PHE A 198 14.55 -0.16 -5.26
C PHE A 198 15.17 -0.65 -6.57
N HIS A 199 15.92 0.19 -7.27
CA HIS A 199 16.66 -0.24 -8.47
C HIS A 199 17.72 -1.30 -8.17
N ALA A 200 18.43 -1.19 -7.03
CA ALA A 200 19.38 -2.21 -6.61
C ALA A 200 18.67 -3.55 -6.31
N LEU A 201 17.52 -3.51 -5.64
CA LEU A 201 16.69 -4.68 -5.38
C LEU A 201 16.17 -5.33 -6.67
N LYS A 202 15.68 -4.53 -7.62
CA LYS A 202 15.29 -5.01 -8.94
C LYS A 202 16.46 -5.71 -9.65
N ARG A 203 17.67 -5.09 -9.66
CA ARG A 203 18.86 -5.72 -10.25
C ARG A 203 19.23 -7.04 -9.56
N ALA A 204 18.90 -7.18 -8.27
CA ALA A 204 19.05 -8.42 -7.52
C ALA A 204 17.92 -9.44 -7.79
N GLY A 205 16.99 -9.16 -8.73
CA GLY A 205 15.92 -10.06 -9.15
C GLY A 205 14.65 -9.98 -8.31
N LYS A 206 14.50 -8.97 -7.44
CA LYS A 206 13.26 -8.79 -6.65
C LYS A 206 12.14 -8.23 -7.52
N THR A 207 10.93 -8.74 -7.31
CA THR A 207 9.70 -8.24 -7.94
C THR A 207 9.13 -7.11 -7.09
N ILE A 208 8.81 -5.97 -7.70
CA ILE A 208 8.39 -4.76 -7.00
C ILE A 208 7.11 -4.24 -7.63
N VAL A 209 6.10 -3.98 -6.81
CA VAL A 209 4.89 -3.24 -7.17
C VAL A 209 4.85 -1.97 -6.33
N LEU A 210 4.97 -0.83 -6.99
CA LEU A 210 5.03 0.48 -6.35
C LEU A 210 3.76 1.26 -6.69
N ILE A 211 3.08 1.79 -5.68
CA ILE A 211 1.94 2.68 -5.83
C ILE A 211 2.44 4.11 -5.65
N THR A 212 2.12 4.99 -6.59
CA THR A 212 2.46 6.40 -6.48
C THR A 212 1.51 7.27 -7.31
N HIS A 213 1.38 8.52 -6.91
CA HIS A 213 0.76 9.56 -7.72
C HIS A 213 1.81 10.46 -8.40
N ASP A 214 3.11 10.29 -8.08
CA ASP A 214 4.21 11.05 -8.67
C ASP A 214 4.63 10.42 -10.01
N PRO A 215 4.52 11.18 -11.13
CA PRO A 215 4.94 10.74 -12.45
C PRO A 215 6.42 10.41 -12.56
N GLY A 216 7.26 11.17 -11.85
CA GLY A 216 8.71 10.96 -11.87
C GLY A 216 9.08 9.64 -11.22
N VAL A 217 8.42 9.30 -10.11
CA VAL A 217 8.60 8.01 -9.43
C VAL A 217 8.07 6.87 -10.29
N ALA A 218 6.92 7.06 -10.95
CA ALA A 218 6.33 6.04 -11.82
C ALA A 218 7.21 5.74 -13.05
N ALA A 219 7.92 6.74 -13.56
CA ALA A 219 8.83 6.59 -14.70
C ALA A 219 10.08 5.75 -14.39
N GLU A 220 10.40 5.53 -13.12
CA GLU A 220 11.51 4.67 -12.68
C GLU A 220 11.19 3.17 -12.79
N ALA A 221 9.92 2.79 -12.98
CA ALA A 221 9.48 1.41 -13.13
C ALA A 221 9.67 0.91 -14.60
N ASP A 222 9.68 -0.42 -14.78
CA ASP A 222 9.73 -1.03 -16.13
C ASP A 222 8.49 -0.70 -16.95
N ARG A 223 7.35 -0.63 -16.27
CA ARG A 223 6.08 -0.15 -16.83
C ARG A 223 5.21 0.46 -15.74
N ALA A 224 4.36 1.36 -16.17
CA ALA A 224 3.31 1.92 -15.33
C ALA A 224 1.93 1.43 -15.79
N VAL A 225 1.06 1.20 -14.80
CA VAL A 225 -0.34 0.82 -14.98
C VAL A 225 -1.18 1.90 -14.32
N GLN A 226 -2.13 2.47 -15.04
CA GLN A 226 -3.02 3.48 -14.49
C GLN A 226 -4.30 2.85 -13.96
N ILE A 227 -4.69 3.18 -12.72
CA ILE A 227 -6.02 2.88 -12.18
C ILE A 227 -6.84 4.17 -12.11
N ARG A 228 -8.04 4.14 -12.68
CA ARG A 228 -9.01 5.24 -12.64
C ARG A 228 -10.40 4.67 -12.48
N ASP A 229 -11.18 5.24 -11.55
CA ASP A 229 -12.55 4.83 -11.27
C ASP A 229 -12.68 3.31 -11.09
N GLY A 230 -11.75 2.72 -10.32
CA GLY A 230 -11.70 1.30 -10.01
C GLY A 230 -11.34 0.37 -11.19
N ARG A 231 -10.87 0.91 -12.32
CA ARG A 231 -10.49 0.14 -13.52
C ARG A 231 -9.02 0.34 -13.85
N ILE A 232 -8.39 -0.72 -14.38
CA ILE A 232 -7.01 -0.63 -14.88
C ILE A 232 -7.03 -0.30 -16.36
N TYR A 233 -6.19 0.68 -16.70
CA TYR A 233 -5.86 1.05 -18.08
C TYR A 233 -4.39 0.72 -18.35
N GLN A 234 -4.17 -0.24 -19.25
CA GLN A 234 -2.82 -0.57 -19.75
C GLN A 234 -2.52 0.31 -20.96
N GLY A 235 -1.57 1.21 -20.81
CA GLY A 235 -1.12 2.10 -21.90
C GLY A 235 0.16 2.80 -21.48
N ALA A 236 0.92 3.33 -22.43
CA ALA A 236 2.08 4.18 -22.11
C ALA A 236 1.59 5.30 -21.16
N TYR A 237 2.34 5.51 -20.07
CA TYR A 237 2.09 6.59 -19.14
C TYR A 237 1.97 7.93 -19.91
N VAL A 238 0.77 8.51 -19.93
CA VAL A 238 0.55 9.88 -20.40
C VAL A 238 0.52 10.75 -19.16
N PRO A 239 1.50 11.66 -18.96
CA PRO A 239 1.46 12.59 -17.84
C PRO A 239 0.15 13.39 -17.90
N ILE A 240 -0.61 13.40 -16.79
CA ILE A 240 -1.74 14.31 -16.64
C ILE A 240 -1.12 15.66 -16.30
N GLU A 241 -1.16 16.62 -17.23
CA GLU A 241 -0.76 18.00 -16.98
C GLU A 241 -1.63 18.56 -15.85
N PRO A 242 -1.02 19.24 -14.85
CA PRO A 242 -1.79 19.86 -13.77
C PRO A 242 -2.53 21.09 -14.33
N GLY A 243 -3.78 20.92 -14.73
CA GLY A 243 -4.60 22.03 -15.24
C GLY A 243 -5.81 21.68 -16.07
N ASP A 244 -5.94 20.47 -16.57
CA ASP A 244 -7.06 20.14 -17.46
C ASP A 244 -8.29 19.63 -16.69
N ARG A 245 -9.09 20.59 -16.21
CA ARG A 245 -10.46 20.34 -15.69
C ARG A 245 -11.54 20.50 -16.76
N SER A 246 -11.20 20.46 -18.03
CA SER A 246 -12.19 20.57 -19.08
C SER A 246 -11.85 19.64 -20.23
N THR A 247 -12.57 18.54 -20.34
CA THR A 247 -13.19 18.00 -21.56
C THR A 247 -13.62 16.56 -21.32
N ALA A 248 -14.68 16.39 -20.56
CA ALA A 248 -15.58 15.27 -20.81
C ALA A 248 -16.48 15.71 -21.99
N VAL A 249 -16.01 15.55 -23.19
CA VAL A 249 -16.85 15.66 -24.38
C VAL A 249 -16.92 14.28 -25.04
N GLU A 250 -18.13 13.79 -24.98
CA GLU A 250 -18.68 12.69 -25.73
C GLU A 250 -18.20 12.66 -27.20
N ARG A 251 -17.66 11.50 -27.60
CA ARG A 251 -17.63 11.14 -29.03
C ARG A 251 -18.46 9.89 -29.21
N GLY A 252 -19.72 10.12 -29.51
CA GLY A 252 -20.64 9.09 -30.00
C GLY A 252 -21.83 9.75 -30.67
N GLY A 253 -21.92 9.65 -32.00
CA GLY A 253 -23.16 9.97 -32.71
C GLY A 253 -22.99 10.90 -33.89
N ARG A 254 -22.82 10.33 -35.09
CA ARG A 254 -23.11 11.00 -36.35
C ARG A 254 -24.59 11.25 -36.45
N GLY A 255 -24.98 12.48 -36.71
CA GLY A 255 -26.36 12.89 -37.08
C GLY A 255 -26.27 14.09 -38.00
N VAL A 256 -26.93 13.98 -39.11
CA VAL A 256 -27.03 14.78 -40.33
C VAL A 256 -27.55 16.22 -40.07
N PRO A 257 -27.19 17.24 -40.89
CA PRO A 257 -27.62 18.62 -40.71
C PRO A 257 -29.00 18.88 -41.33
N ASP A 258 -29.81 19.70 -40.66
CA ASP A 258 -30.98 20.36 -41.26
C ASP A 258 -30.85 21.87 -41.10
N GLU A 259 -30.99 22.54 -42.24
CA GLU A 259 -31.01 23.98 -42.46
C GLU A 259 -32.36 24.57 -42.02
N HIS A 260 -32.34 25.81 -41.65
CA HIS A 260 -33.33 26.93 -41.68
C HIS A 260 -33.27 27.69 -40.35
N GLY A 261 -33.01 28.96 -40.29
CA GLY A 261 -33.50 30.11 -41.03
C GLY A 261 -33.68 31.24 -40.03
N ASP A 262 -33.03 32.34 -40.27
CA ASP A 262 -33.31 33.74 -39.95
C ASP A 262 -34.20 34.10 -38.71
N GLN A 263 -33.75 35.00 -37.83
CA GLN A 263 -34.15 36.41 -37.82
C GLN A 263 -33.62 37.16 -36.59
N ASP A 264 -33.11 38.32 -36.89
CA ASP A 264 -32.73 39.44 -36.02
C ASP A 264 -33.83 39.89 -35.04
N VAL A 265 -33.45 40.53 -33.93
CA VAL A 265 -33.70 41.94 -33.56
C VAL A 265 -33.19 42.22 -32.13
N PRO A 266 -32.61 43.39 -31.85
CA PRO A 266 -31.96 43.77 -30.58
C PRO A 266 -32.90 44.54 -29.64
N GLY A 267 -32.58 44.56 -28.37
CA GLY A 267 -33.32 45.34 -27.36
C GLY A 267 -32.50 45.65 -26.10
N GLU A 268 -32.24 46.89 -25.94
CA GLU A 268 -31.52 47.63 -24.90
C GLU A 268 -32.15 47.63 -23.51
N HIS A 269 -31.41 48.28 -22.60
CA HIS A 269 -31.74 48.83 -21.26
C HIS A 269 -31.61 47.83 -20.09
N GLY A 270 -30.82 48.11 -19.04
CA GLY A 270 -30.53 49.35 -18.31
C GLY A 270 -30.92 49.16 -16.87
N GLY A 271 -30.09 49.60 -15.92
CA GLY A 271 -30.52 49.80 -14.53
C GLY A 271 -29.80 48.94 -13.51
N GLU A 272 -28.76 49.39 -12.90
CA GLU A 272 -28.63 50.12 -11.62
C GLU A 272 -28.77 49.30 -10.32
N HIS A 273 -27.69 49.37 -9.57
CA HIS A 273 -27.51 49.55 -8.10
C HIS A 273 -28.17 48.59 -7.10
N GLY A 274 -27.36 48.10 -6.19
CA GLY A 274 -27.81 47.61 -4.88
C GLY A 274 -26.71 47.02 -4.03
N ASP A 275 -25.88 47.89 -3.47
CA ASP A 275 -25.08 47.58 -2.27
C ASP A 275 -26.00 47.05 -1.17
N ARG A 276 -25.61 45.94 -0.55
CA ARG A 276 -25.97 45.59 0.83
C ARG A 276 -24.88 44.84 1.54
N ASP A 277 -24.19 45.56 2.37
CA ASP A 277 -23.48 45.12 3.56
C ASP A 277 -24.32 44.14 4.38
N VAL A 278 -23.75 43.03 4.83
CA VAL A 278 -24.26 42.25 5.97
C VAL A 278 -23.07 41.80 6.83
N PRO A 279 -23.13 41.98 8.15
CA PRO A 279 -21.95 42.01 9.02
C PRO A 279 -21.56 40.64 9.55
N ASN A 280 -20.25 40.54 9.79
CA ASN A 280 -19.50 39.57 10.50
C ASN A 280 -20.06 39.29 11.92
N LYS A 281 -20.44 38.05 12.25
CA LYS A 281 -20.70 37.61 13.62
C LYS A 281 -19.62 36.66 14.07
N HIS A 282 -18.73 37.18 14.88
CA HIS A 282 -17.92 36.44 15.84
C HIS A 282 -18.83 35.61 16.74
N CYS A 283 -18.57 34.30 16.85
CA CYS A 283 -19.00 33.47 17.96
C CYS A 283 -17.77 32.93 18.68
N ASP A 284 -17.44 33.65 19.71
CA ASP A 284 -16.62 33.23 20.84
C ASP A 284 -17.38 32.18 21.65
N ARG A 285 -16.80 31.01 21.91
CA ARG A 285 -17.30 30.05 22.91
C ARG A 285 -16.12 29.53 23.72
N SER A 286 -15.97 30.18 24.85
CA SER A 286 -15.24 29.77 26.04
C SER A 286 -15.57 28.35 26.49
N VAL A 287 -14.54 27.59 26.83
CA VAL A 287 -14.58 26.29 27.49
C VAL A 287 -14.61 26.52 29.01
N PRO A 288 -15.48 25.84 29.79
CA PRO A 288 -15.38 25.83 31.24
C PRO A 288 -14.47 24.68 31.72
N ASP A 289 -13.60 25.08 32.62
CA ASP A 289 -12.72 24.24 33.46
C ASP A 289 -13.55 23.64 34.60
N GLU A 290 -13.61 22.31 34.68
CA GLU A 290 -14.13 21.64 35.89
C GLU A 290 -13.08 20.67 36.45
N ARG A 291 -12.45 21.13 37.53
CA ARG A 291 -11.75 20.29 38.50
C ARG A 291 -12.77 19.60 39.37
N GLY A 292 -12.75 18.27 39.41
CA GLY A 292 -13.52 17.44 40.32
C GLY A 292 -12.75 16.22 40.79
N ASP A 293 -12.11 16.40 41.91
CA ASP A 293 -11.50 15.41 42.79
C ASP A 293 -12.53 14.37 43.26
N ARG A 294 -12.29 13.07 43.10
CA ARG A 294 -12.78 12.01 44.04
C ARG A 294 -11.96 10.72 43.84
N GLY A 295 -11.21 10.40 44.91
CA GLY A 295 -10.59 9.12 45.11
C GLY A 295 -11.61 7.98 45.27
N SER A 296 -11.25 6.82 44.80
CA SER A 296 -11.69 5.54 45.40
C SER A 296 -10.73 4.41 45.02
N SER A 297 -10.27 3.78 46.03
CA SER A 297 -9.49 2.58 46.19
C SER A 297 -9.93 1.41 45.28
N LEU A 298 -8.97 0.79 44.61
CA LEU A 298 -9.14 -0.55 44.03
C LEU A 298 -8.15 -1.50 44.69
N SER A 299 -8.71 -2.49 45.39
CA SER A 299 -8.05 -3.64 45.97
C SER A 299 -7.55 -4.62 44.88
N PRO A 300 -6.48 -5.39 45.15
CA PRO A 300 -5.95 -6.33 44.17
C PRO A 300 -6.75 -7.64 44.16
N LEU A 301 -7.09 -8.08 42.90
CA LEU A 301 -7.67 -9.38 42.62
C LEU A 301 -6.58 -10.46 42.65
N THR A 302 -6.72 -11.38 43.58
CA THR A 302 -5.97 -12.62 43.76
C THR A 302 -6.31 -13.61 42.66
N THR A 303 -5.30 -14.11 41.96
CA THR A 303 -5.38 -15.25 41.03
C THR A 303 -5.29 -16.58 41.81
N PRO A 304 -6.12 -17.59 41.56
CA PRO A 304 -5.90 -18.94 42.04
C PRO A 304 -5.06 -19.76 41.05
N SER A 305 -3.91 -20.19 41.51
CA SER A 305 -3.06 -21.19 40.86
C SER A 305 -3.71 -22.57 40.91
N ARG A 306 -3.81 -23.23 39.74
CA ARG A 306 -4.20 -24.63 39.64
C ARG A 306 -3.02 -25.43 39.08
N PRO A 307 -2.56 -26.51 39.74
CA PRO A 307 -1.48 -27.34 39.21
C PRO A 307 -2.00 -28.28 38.10
N LEU A 308 -1.28 -28.38 37.03
CA LEU A 308 -1.47 -29.39 35.98
C LEU A 308 -0.78 -30.69 36.43
N GLU A 309 -1.57 -31.73 36.68
CA GLU A 309 -1.09 -33.11 36.81
C GLU A 309 -0.72 -33.64 35.44
N GLY A 310 0.53 -34.16 35.30
CA GLY A 310 1.01 -34.87 34.14
C GLY A 310 0.54 -36.33 34.10
N PRO A 311 0.33 -36.93 32.94
CA PRO A 311 0.02 -38.35 32.83
C PRO A 311 1.26 -39.22 32.97
N SER A 312 1.16 -40.16 33.87
CA SER A 312 2.10 -41.25 34.16
C SER A 312 2.23 -42.23 32.98
N ASN A 313 3.46 -42.55 32.66
CA ASN A 313 3.87 -43.55 31.70
C ASN A 313 3.95 -44.93 32.39
N PRO A 314 3.38 -46.02 31.87
CA PRO A 314 3.73 -47.36 32.33
C PRO A 314 4.79 -48.00 31.39
N ILE A 315 5.88 -48.36 32.02
CA ILE A 315 6.93 -49.24 31.50
C ILE A 315 6.40 -50.67 31.42
N GLY A 316 6.63 -51.34 30.32
CA GLY A 316 6.45 -52.78 30.11
C GLY A 316 7.41 -53.28 29.04
N GLY A 317 8.52 -53.89 29.41
CA GLY A 317 9.36 -54.66 28.54
C GLY A 317 8.96 -56.17 28.58
N PRO A 318 9.85 -57.13 28.21
CA PRO A 318 10.23 -57.49 26.85
C PRO A 318 9.80 -58.92 26.47
N ARG A 319 9.70 -59.17 25.17
CA ARG A 319 10.10 -60.46 24.54
C ARG A 319 10.33 -60.31 23.06
#